data_27650d2e5dbf40273d97aded36581910
#
_entry.id   27650d2e5dbf40273d97aded36581910
#
_cell.length_a   1.000
_cell.length_b   1.000
_cell.length_c   1.000
_cell.angle_alpha   90.00
_cell.angle_beta   90.00
_cell.angle_gamma   90.00
#
_symmetry.space_group_name_H-M   'P 1'
#
loop_
_entity.id
_entity.type
_entity.pdbx_description
1 polymer ?
#
loop_
_entity_poly.entity_id
_entity_poly.type
_entity_poly.pdbx_seq_one_letter_code
_entity_poly.pdbx_strand_id
1 'polypeptide(L)'
;MMKKTLCLLLSLGIFGCSQQVTNPTVEASSKSQLGSTAEFSNEMAHANLAFIKNQYIRMIENVDNNQHVKYAKGCQEKQTVCFPRSEEHGEIFLEKPTKWTNGFYPGVLWKLLSEREKIDGFSASEQQLIFAKAKYYQDALTPEAKRGSTHDLGFILYDSFGEALHFNSLTAQDRLRYTQTLEEGRRTLITRFDQNKGVIKSWDFGPTLPAHYKKDGDIKSQSMSLADPWTFPVIVDNMMNLEFLMSSDNEQYRDIAFSHAKQTYEHHYFYDKDDKNQEFPIAYHLFDYDSMRPGNWQGVGNVSAWARGQGWSLYGYVTVVEALQQKNSQQPLPDFENHVERLVNSIDHLLETDVVPDWDFFAASNNAQAIAEDQSLETVRYSRILDLCDFEIPNNILPYKGYRPIKIDKSILSEQTLDVLSTMTSAYDEPFIQGESVLPCGSKAYQRNATHIPKDTSAAALYAAALYRLAQLNISEQLKDKSIILADKIMAELTANYLTKNEKGRDFELGFVLNQATGNLPNASEINTSIVYADFYFLEANIRKLALQNSL
;
A
#
# COMPACT_ATOMS: atom_id res chain seq x y z
N MET A 1 -43.57 -50.27 -48.98
CA MET A 1 -42.96 -51.61 -49.17
C MET A 1 -42.07 -51.81 -47.96
N MET A 2 -42.54 -52.49 -46.90
CA MET A 2 -42.40 -53.95 -46.66
C MET A 2 -40.90 -54.34 -46.75
N LYS A 3 -40.26 -54.97 -45.80
CA LYS A 3 -40.60 -56.05 -44.86
C LYS A 3 -39.56 -56.05 -43.74
N LYS A 4 -39.92 -56.17 -42.43
CA LYS A 4 -39.98 -57.45 -41.67
C LYS A 4 -38.59 -58.02 -41.33
N THR A 5 -38.19 -57.88 -40.06
CA THR A 5 -38.33 -58.88 -38.96
C THR A 5 -37.23 -59.93 -38.96
N LEU A 6 -36.48 -60.08 -37.91
CA LEU A 6 -36.42 -61.28 -37.08
C LEU A 6 -35.61 -61.03 -35.79
N CYS A 7 -36.24 -61.39 -34.68
CA CYS A 7 -35.60 -61.58 -33.38
C CYS A 7 -34.74 -62.83 -33.35
N LEU A 8 -33.65 -62.85 -32.61
CA LEU A 8 -33.27 -64.04 -31.81
C LEU A 8 -32.55 -63.61 -30.54
N LEU A 9 -33.08 -64.01 -29.42
CA LEU A 9 -32.51 -63.97 -28.08
C LEU A 9 -31.33 -64.95 -27.97
N LEU A 10 -30.28 -64.55 -27.17
CA LEU A 10 -29.71 -65.46 -26.17
C LEU A 10 -28.62 -64.73 -25.35
N SER A 11 -28.93 -64.48 -24.13
CA SER A 11 -28.30 -64.73 -22.84
C SER A 11 -26.87 -64.23 -22.55
N LEU A 12 -26.81 -63.44 -21.44
CA LEU A 12 -25.82 -63.43 -20.35
C LEU A 12 -24.38 -62.93 -20.61
N GLY A 13 -24.12 -61.76 -20.03
CA GLY A 13 -22.80 -61.27 -19.79
C GLY A 13 -22.85 -59.89 -19.15
N ILE A 14 -22.98 -59.83 -17.84
CA ILE A 14 -22.90 -58.65 -17.04
C ILE A 14 -21.43 -58.11 -17.10
N PHE A 15 -21.20 -57.02 -17.79
CA PHE A 15 -20.05 -56.16 -17.56
C PHE A 15 -20.56 -54.73 -17.53
N GLY A 16 -20.62 -54.18 -16.32
CA GLY A 16 -20.88 -52.79 -16.09
C GLY A 16 -19.70 -51.96 -16.58
N CYS A 17 -19.87 -51.23 -17.67
CA CYS A 17 -19.03 -50.10 -18.00
C CYS A 17 -19.53 -48.89 -17.22
N SER A 18 -18.94 -48.63 -16.07
CA SER A 18 -18.99 -47.30 -15.44
C SER A 18 -18.16 -46.36 -16.30
N GLN A 19 -18.80 -45.50 -17.07
CA GLN A 19 -18.13 -44.31 -17.58
C GLN A 19 -17.76 -43.44 -16.39
N GLN A 20 -16.50 -43.48 -16.00
CA GLN A 20 -15.91 -42.41 -15.21
C GLN A 20 -15.93 -41.15 -16.07
N VAL A 21 -16.79 -40.22 -15.69
CA VAL A 21 -16.66 -38.84 -16.10
C VAL A 21 -15.39 -38.35 -15.40
N THR A 22 -14.30 -38.34 -16.13
CA THR A 22 -13.08 -37.65 -15.71
C THR A 22 -13.40 -36.16 -15.76
N ASN A 23 -13.66 -35.58 -14.60
CA ASN A 23 -13.53 -34.13 -14.42
C ASN A 23 -12.11 -33.75 -14.86
N PRO A 24 -11.93 -32.71 -15.70
CA PRO A 24 -10.62 -32.22 -15.95
C PRO A 24 -10.09 -31.69 -14.59
N THR A 25 -9.12 -32.38 -14.04
CA THR A 25 -8.25 -31.85 -13.02
C THR A 25 -7.68 -30.58 -13.62
N VAL A 26 -8.11 -29.44 -13.09
CA VAL A 26 -7.38 -28.21 -13.26
C VAL A 26 -6.02 -28.49 -12.63
N GLU A 27 -5.03 -28.68 -13.48
CA GLU A 27 -3.64 -28.68 -13.05
C GLU A 27 -3.46 -27.38 -12.26
N ALA A 28 -3.23 -27.52 -10.97
CA ALA A 28 -2.71 -26.44 -10.16
C ALA A 28 -1.47 -25.93 -10.92
N SER A 29 -1.53 -24.69 -11.33
CA SER A 29 -0.41 -24.01 -11.97
C SER A 29 0.81 -24.34 -11.14
N SER A 30 1.80 -24.90 -11.78
CA SER A 30 3.08 -25.27 -11.21
C SER A 30 3.52 -24.22 -10.20
N LYS A 31 3.70 -24.66 -8.93
CA LYS A 31 4.54 -23.94 -7.98
C LYS A 31 5.76 -23.52 -8.79
N SER A 32 5.96 -22.23 -8.96
CA SER A 32 7.23 -21.73 -9.44
C SER A 32 8.24 -22.34 -8.46
N GLN A 33 9.04 -23.30 -8.95
CA GLN A 33 10.23 -23.68 -8.22
C GLN A 33 10.92 -22.36 -7.93
N LEU A 34 11.16 -22.07 -6.65
CA LEU A 34 12.14 -21.05 -6.25
C LEU A 34 13.43 -21.43 -6.99
N GLY A 35 13.52 -20.97 -8.23
CA GLY A 35 14.67 -21.14 -9.08
C GLY A 35 15.77 -20.34 -8.47
N SER A 36 16.97 -20.90 -8.44
CA SER A 36 18.26 -20.37 -8.05
C SER A 36 18.18 -18.90 -7.60
N THR A 37 18.56 -18.63 -6.37
CA THR A 37 18.73 -17.30 -5.78
C THR A 37 19.54 -16.40 -6.72
N ALA A 38 18.89 -15.76 -7.67
CA ALA A 38 19.51 -14.69 -8.44
C ALA A 38 19.73 -13.55 -7.44
N GLU A 39 20.97 -13.35 -7.06
CA GLU A 39 21.37 -12.25 -6.21
C GLU A 39 21.08 -10.94 -6.96
N PHE A 40 20.41 -10.01 -6.32
CA PHE A 40 20.14 -8.70 -6.90
C PHE A 40 21.46 -7.92 -6.96
N SER A 41 22.03 -7.81 -8.16
CA SER A 41 23.35 -7.22 -8.34
C SER A 41 23.30 -5.68 -8.47
N ASN A 42 24.44 -5.05 -8.31
CA ASN A 42 24.58 -3.61 -8.51
C ASN A 42 24.40 -3.21 -9.97
N GLU A 43 24.75 -4.05 -10.92
CA GLU A 43 24.50 -3.83 -12.35
C GLU A 43 22.98 -3.77 -12.60
N MET A 44 22.19 -4.64 -11.93
CA MET A 44 20.74 -4.58 -11.99
C MET A 44 20.21 -3.27 -11.39
N ALA A 45 20.76 -2.83 -10.25
CA ALA A 45 20.38 -1.57 -9.63
C ALA A 45 20.68 -0.37 -10.54
N HIS A 46 21.87 -0.29 -11.17
CA HIS A 46 22.18 0.75 -12.15
C HIS A 46 21.25 0.72 -13.37
N ALA A 47 20.97 -0.47 -13.91
CA ALA A 47 20.02 -0.62 -15.01
C ALA A 47 18.60 -0.15 -14.64
N ASN A 48 18.17 -0.43 -13.41
CA ASN A 48 16.90 0.04 -12.89
C ASN A 48 16.87 1.57 -12.74
N LEU A 49 17.94 2.21 -12.24
CA LEU A 49 18.02 3.67 -12.15
C LEU A 49 17.88 4.33 -13.53
N ALA A 50 18.57 3.81 -14.55
CA ALA A 50 18.44 4.29 -15.92
C ALA A 50 17.02 4.09 -16.47
N PHE A 51 16.38 2.96 -16.17
CA PHE A 51 15.01 2.69 -16.55
C PHE A 51 14.02 3.65 -15.90
N ILE A 52 14.13 3.86 -14.57
CA ILE A 52 13.28 4.79 -13.82
C ILE A 52 13.39 6.20 -14.40
N LYS A 53 14.61 6.69 -14.65
CA LYS A 53 14.85 8.00 -15.27
C LYS A 53 14.11 8.13 -16.60
N ASN A 54 14.22 7.13 -17.48
CA ASN A 54 13.58 7.14 -18.78
C ASN A 54 12.04 7.14 -18.67
N GLN A 55 11.48 6.38 -17.73
CA GLN A 55 10.04 6.34 -17.50
C GLN A 55 9.53 7.69 -16.99
N TYR A 56 10.20 8.31 -16.03
CA TYR A 56 9.77 9.62 -15.52
C TYR A 56 9.90 10.74 -16.55
N ILE A 57 10.88 10.71 -17.46
CA ILE A 57 10.92 11.62 -18.60
C ILE A 57 9.67 11.41 -19.48
N ARG A 58 9.33 10.18 -19.80
CA ARG A 58 8.13 9.84 -20.58
C ARG A 58 6.85 10.30 -19.89
N MET A 59 6.73 10.10 -18.56
CA MET A 59 5.57 10.59 -17.79
C MET A 59 5.47 12.12 -17.86
N ILE A 60 6.60 12.83 -17.73
CA ILE A 60 6.66 14.28 -17.90
C ILE A 60 6.14 14.69 -19.28
N GLU A 61 6.61 14.04 -20.35
CA GLU A 61 6.19 14.33 -21.72
C GLU A 61 4.69 14.09 -21.93
N ASN A 62 4.14 12.98 -21.42
CA ASN A 62 2.71 12.71 -21.46
C ASN A 62 1.89 13.79 -20.77
N VAL A 63 2.29 14.19 -19.57
CA VAL A 63 1.58 15.22 -18.79
C VAL A 63 1.69 16.60 -19.45
N ASP A 64 2.88 16.99 -19.92
CA ASP A 64 3.10 18.28 -20.57
C ASP A 64 2.31 18.44 -21.87
N ASN A 65 2.20 17.36 -22.63
CA ASN A 65 1.46 17.32 -23.88
C ASN A 65 -0.05 17.06 -23.68
N ASN A 66 -0.51 16.92 -22.43
CA ASN A 66 -1.88 16.54 -22.08
C ASN A 66 -2.32 15.25 -22.80
N GLN A 67 -1.40 14.29 -22.90
CA GLN A 67 -1.63 13.00 -23.53
C GLN A 67 -1.87 11.94 -22.46
N HIS A 68 -2.96 11.17 -22.63
CA HIS A 68 -3.24 10.06 -21.74
C HIS A 68 -3.32 10.46 -20.27
N VAL A 69 -3.95 11.58 -19.97
CA VAL A 69 -4.13 12.10 -18.61
C VAL A 69 -5.59 12.24 -18.26
N LYS A 70 -5.93 11.84 -17.04
CA LYS A 70 -7.24 12.00 -16.42
C LYS A 70 -7.10 12.89 -15.19
N TYR A 71 -7.90 13.91 -15.08
CA TYR A 71 -7.85 14.87 -14.00
C TYR A 71 -8.88 14.57 -12.91
N ALA A 72 -8.46 14.56 -11.66
CA ALA A 72 -9.38 14.56 -10.54
C ALA A 72 -10.30 15.80 -10.58
N LYS A 73 -11.52 15.66 -10.07
CA LYS A 73 -12.47 16.77 -9.98
C LYS A 73 -11.87 17.96 -9.23
N GLY A 74 -11.90 19.13 -9.86
CA GLY A 74 -11.36 20.38 -9.32
C GLY A 74 -9.90 20.66 -9.66
N CYS A 75 -9.22 19.77 -10.39
CA CYS A 75 -7.90 20.02 -10.93
C CYS A 75 -7.93 21.04 -12.10
N GLN A 76 -8.80 20.83 -13.07
CA GLN A 76 -8.92 21.71 -14.24
C GLN A 76 -9.61 23.04 -13.94
N GLU A 77 -10.54 23.05 -12.99
CA GLU A 77 -11.42 24.20 -12.73
C GLU A 77 -10.72 25.37 -12.01
N LYS A 78 -9.55 25.13 -11.37
CA LYS A 78 -8.90 26.09 -10.46
C LYS A 78 -7.50 26.54 -10.87
N GLN A 79 -7.02 26.20 -12.05
CA GLN A 79 -5.61 26.39 -12.43
C GLN A 79 -4.63 25.79 -11.38
N THR A 80 -5.06 24.73 -10.73
CA THR A 80 -4.30 24.07 -9.66
C THR A 80 -3.32 23.10 -10.30
N VAL A 81 -2.08 23.06 -9.81
CA VAL A 81 -1.11 22.03 -10.19
C VAL A 81 -1.62 20.69 -9.72
N CYS A 82 -1.74 19.71 -10.62
CA CYS A 82 -2.18 18.37 -10.29
C CYS A 82 -1.08 17.36 -10.56
N PHE A 83 -0.97 16.39 -9.67
CA PHE A 83 0.18 15.52 -9.53
C PHE A 83 -0.11 14.13 -10.10
N PRO A 84 0.76 13.54 -10.91
CA PRO A 84 0.68 12.13 -11.26
C PRO A 84 0.58 11.27 -10.00
N ARG A 85 -0.38 10.34 -10.00
CA ARG A 85 -0.63 9.46 -8.87
C ARG A 85 -0.60 7.99 -9.26
N SER A 86 -1.49 7.58 -10.16
CA SER A 86 -1.67 6.17 -10.53
C SER A 86 -2.08 6.05 -11.99
N GLU A 87 -2.03 4.84 -12.50
CA GLU A 87 -2.72 4.50 -13.75
C GLU A 87 -4.19 4.23 -13.46
N GLU A 88 -5.09 4.86 -14.21
CA GLU A 88 -6.52 4.59 -14.19
C GLU A 88 -7.07 4.48 -15.62
N HIS A 89 -7.58 3.30 -15.98
CA HIS A 89 -8.21 3.05 -17.29
C HIS A 89 -7.34 3.39 -18.51
N GLY A 90 -6.04 3.21 -18.41
CA GLY A 90 -5.09 3.51 -19.49
C GLY A 90 -4.65 4.97 -19.54
N GLU A 91 -4.88 5.73 -18.48
CA GLU A 91 -4.49 7.13 -18.34
C GLU A 91 -3.72 7.39 -17.05
N ILE A 92 -2.88 8.43 -17.04
CA ILE A 92 -2.23 8.93 -15.82
C ILE A 92 -3.28 9.73 -15.05
N PHE A 93 -3.66 9.25 -13.87
CA PHE A 93 -4.56 9.99 -12.99
C PHE A 93 -3.81 11.12 -12.28
N LEU A 94 -4.28 12.35 -12.47
CA LEU A 94 -3.71 13.55 -11.88
C LEU A 94 -4.56 14.02 -10.70
N GLU A 95 -3.97 14.02 -9.50
CA GLU A 95 -4.66 14.32 -8.24
C GLU A 95 -4.32 15.72 -7.70
N LYS A 96 -5.21 16.27 -6.87
CA LYS A 96 -5.06 17.59 -6.24
C LYS A 96 -3.92 17.62 -5.24
N PRO A 97 -3.26 18.79 -5.00
CA PRO A 97 -2.14 18.95 -4.06
C PRO A 97 -2.43 18.43 -2.65
N THR A 98 -3.69 18.41 -2.25
CA THR A 98 -4.15 18.03 -0.90
C THR A 98 -4.11 16.52 -0.61
N LYS A 99 -3.66 15.70 -1.54
CA LYS A 99 -3.63 14.24 -1.35
C LYS A 99 -2.28 13.79 -0.80
N TRP A 100 -2.34 12.77 0.04
CA TRP A 100 -1.18 12.23 0.75
C TRP A 100 -0.05 11.75 -0.17
N THR A 101 -0.39 11.31 -1.37
CA THR A 101 0.56 10.77 -2.35
C THR A 101 1.42 11.82 -3.06
N ASN A 102 1.12 13.11 -2.91
CA ASN A 102 1.67 14.12 -3.82
C ASN A 102 3.12 14.54 -3.52
N GLY A 103 3.69 14.10 -2.40
CA GLY A 103 5.12 14.24 -2.14
C GLY A 103 5.98 13.31 -2.98
N PHE A 104 5.48 12.13 -3.33
CA PHE A 104 6.28 11.09 -3.99
C PHE A 104 6.72 11.46 -5.40
N TYR A 105 5.83 12.04 -6.23
CA TYR A 105 6.21 12.39 -7.59
C TYR A 105 7.39 13.39 -7.65
N PRO A 106 7.33 14.57 -7.00
CA PRO A 106 8.51 15.44 -6.93
C PRO A 106 9.69 14.78 -6.19
N GLY A 107 9.42 13.90 -5.21
CA GLY A 107 10.45 13.15 -4.50
C GLY A 107 11.27 12.25 -5.41
N VAL A 108 10.62 11.51 -6.32
CA VAL A 108 11.32 10.72 -7.36
C VAL A 108 12.21 11.61 -8.21
N LEU A 109 11.69 12.77 -8.65
CA LEU A 109 12.46 13.69 -9.47
C LEU A 109 13.71 14.23 -8.75
N TRP A 110 13.58 14.55 -7.45
CA TRP A 110 14.72 14.98 -6.63
C TRP A 110 15.73 13.86 -6.37
N LYS A 111 15.26 12.64 -6.07
CA LYS A 111 16.14 11.46 -5.91
C LYS A 111 16.94 11.20 -7.18
N LEU A 112 16.30 11.24 -8.36
CA LEU A 112 17.01 11.09 -9.64
C LEU A 112 18.10 12.16 -9.84
N LEU A 113 17.80 13.41 -9.50
CA LEU A 113 18.78 14.51 -9.60
C LEU A 113 19.93 14.36 -8.60
N SER A 114 19.66 13.92 -7.39
CA SER A 114 20.66 13.72 -6.35
C SER A 114 21.63 12.58 -6.74
N GLU A 115 21.11 11.55 -7.39
CA GLU A 115 21.85 10.35 -7.80
C GLU A 115 22.30 10.37 -9.27
N ARG A 116 22.20 11.52 -9.94
CA ARG A 116 22.46 11.66 -11.39
C ARG A 116 23.80 11.11 -11.86
N GLU A 117 24.82 11.16 -11.01
CA GLU A 117 26.16 10.65 -11.28
C GLU A 117 26.19 9.10 -11.40
N LYS A 118 25.21 8.41 -10.80
CA LYS A 118 25.07 6.96 -10.81
C LYS A 118 24.12 6.47 -11.91
N ILE A 119 23.53 7.38 -12.70
CA ILE A 119 22.52 7.07 -13.70
C ILE A 119 23.12 7.20 -15.10
N ASP A 120 23.26 6.07 -15.77
CA ASP A 120 23.80 6.03 -17.11
C ASP A 120 22.94 6.83 -18.11
N GLY A 121 23.62 7.58 -18.99
CA GLY A 121 22.96 8.32 -20.05
C GLY A 121 22.05 9.45 -19.57
N PHE A 122 22.29 10.01 -18.40
CA PHE A 122 21.53 11.15 -17.87
C PHE A 122 22.10 12.47 -18.42
N SER A 123 21.62 12.89 -19.58
CA SER A 123 22.09 14.09 -20.28
C SER A 123 21.79 15.39 -19.52
N ALA A 124 22.55 16.45 -19.80
CA ALA A 124 22.34 17.77 -19.19
C ALA A 124 20.94 18.35 -19.50
N SER A 125 20.39 18.08 -20.70
CA SER A 125 19.03 18.51 -21.05
C SER A 125 17.95 17.79 -20.24
N GLU A 126 18.10 16.49 -20.03
CA GLU A 126 17.19 15.71 -19.19
C GLU A 126 17.26 16.16 -17.72
N GLN A 127 18.49 16.41 -17.20
CA GLN A 127 18.66 16.95 -15.85
C GLN A 127 17.97 18.31 -15.68
N GLN A 128 18.10 19.19 -16.69
CA GLN A 128 17.39 20.48 -16.69
C GLN A 128 15.87 20.32 -16.70
N LEU A 129 15.33 19.42 -17.51
CA LEU A 129 13.89 19.11 -17.58
C LEU A 129 13.39 18.62 -16.22
N ILE A 130 14.05 17.59 -15.67
CA ILE A 130 13.67 17.01 -14.37
C ILE A 130 13.78 18.05 -13.26
N PHE A 131 14.81 18.89 -13.24
CA PHE A 131 14.97 19.96 -12.26
C PHE A 131 13.82 20.99 -12.33
N ALA A 132 13.45 21.42 -13.54
CA ALA A 132 12.36 22.36 -13.73
C ALA A 132 11.04 21.79 -13.23
N LYS A 133 10.77 20.50 -13.51
CA LYS A 133 9.56 19.81 -13.05
C LYS A 133 9.56 19.54 -11.55
N ALA A 134 10.68 19.10 -10.99
CA ALA A 134 10.83 18.92 -9.57
C ALA A 134 10.49 20.21 -8.81
N LYS A 135 11.05 21.34 -9.22
CA LYS A 135 10.70 22.66 -8.64
C LYS A 135 9.23 23.02 -8.82
N TYR A 136 8.69 22.84 -10.01
CA TYR A 136 7.30 23.19 -10.33
C TYR A 136 6.30 22.49 -9.41
N TYR A 137 6.44 21.18 -9.28
CA TYR A 137 5.58 20.39 -8.38
C TYR A 137 5.88 20.67 -6.91
N GLN A 138 7.15 20.77 -6.55
CA GLN A 138 7.59 21.09 -5.19
C GLN A 138 6.96 22.39 -4.68
N ASP A 139 7.05 23.46 -5.47
CA ASP A 139 6.57 24.78 -5.07
C ASP A 139 5.05 24.80 -4.87
N ALA A 140 4.31 23.95 -5.60
CA ALA A 140 2.87 23.81 -5.47
C ALA A 140 2.44 23.13 -4.15
N LEU A 141 3.34 22.41 -3.47
CA LEU A 141 3.07 21.78 -2.17
C LEU A 141 3.32 22.71 -0.97
N THR A 142 3.95 23.87 -1.17
CA THR A 142 4.26 24.80 -0.06
C THR A 142 3.05 25.12 0.83
N PRO A 143 1.82 25.36 0.30
CA PRO A 143 0.66 25.62 1.15
C PRO A 143 0.26 24.48 2.07
N GLU A 144 0.61 23.24 1.71
CA GLU A 144 0.24 22.05 2.48
C GLU A 144 0.94 21.99 3.85
N ALA A 145 2.04 22.71 4.03
CA ALA A 145 2.71 22.84 5.32
C ALA A 145 1.81 23.38 6.44
N LYS A 146 0.71 24.05 6.09
CA LYS A 146 -0.25 24.62 7.05
C LYS A 146 -1.53 23.78 7.18
N ARG A 147 -1.60 22.61 6.55
CA ARG A 147 -2.81 21.78 6.56
C ARG A 147 -2.86 20.87 7.79
N GLY A 148 -3.46 21.36 8.87
CA GLY A 148 -3.61 20.62 10.14
C GLY A 148 -4.74 19.56 10.17
N SER A 149 -5.46 19.32 9.07
CA SER A 149 -6.59 18.38 9.04
C SER A 149 -6.20 16.93 8.75
N THR A 150 -4.93 16.67 8.53
CA THR A 150 -4.38 15.34 8.24
C THR A 150 -3.02 15.15 8.90
N HIS A 151 -2.64 13.90 9.12
CA HIS A 151 -1.28 13.56 9.55
C HIS A 151 -0.31 13.34 8.38
N ASP A 152 -0.77 13.32 7.12
CA ASP A 152 0.02 12.93 5.95
C ASP A 152 1.15 13.91 5.58
N LEU A 153 1.52 14.81 6.49
CA LEU A 153 2.50 15.85 6.21
C LEU A 153 3.91 15.30 5.99
N GLY A 154 4.26 14.17 6.59
CA GLY A 154 5.50 13.46 6.28
C GLY A 154 5.57 13.07 4.81
N PHE A 155 4.57 12.35 4.31
CA PHE A 155 4.49 11.93 2.91
C PHE A 155 4.46 13.11 1.93
N ILE A 156 3.74 14.20 2.28
CA ILE A 156 3.61 15.35 1.37
C ILE A 156 4.87 16.20 1.36
N LEU A 157 5.44 16.45 2.53
CA LEU A 157 6.52 17.44 2.69
C LEU A 157 7.90 16.79 2.79
N TYR A 158 8.04 15.70 3.56
CA TYR A 158 9.37 15.15 3.77
C TYR A 158 9.84 14.34 2.56
N ASP A 159 8.97 13.54 1.97
CA ASP A 159 9.29 12.79 0.73
C ASP A 159 9.48 13.71 -0.49
N SER A 160 9.22 15.00 -0.35
CA SER A 160 9.44 16.00 -1.40
C SER A 160 10.49 17.05 -1.01
N PHE A 161 10.20 17.95 -0.05
CA PHE A 161 11.13 18.98 0.38
C PHE A 161 12.36 18.40 1.11
N GLY A 162 12.19 17.29 1.85
CA GLY A 162 13.30 16.56 2.46
C GLY A 162 14.26 16.04 1.38
N GLU A 163 13.73 15.37 0.38
CA GLU A 163 14.52 14.87 -0.74
C GLU A 163 15.21 15.98 -1.55
N ALA A 164 14.52 17.11 -1.75
CA ALA A 164 15.11 18.25 -2.42
C ALA A 164 16.38 18.80 -1.70
N LEU A 165 16.42 18.71 -0.37
CA LEU A 165 17.58 19.17 0.40
C LEU A 165 18.84 18.31 0.22
N HIS A 166 18.70 17.08 -0.27
CA HIS A 166 19.83 16.22 -0.65
C HIS A 166 20.47 16.63 -1.99
N PHE A 167 19.76 17.42 -2.81
CA PHE A 167 20.32 17.90 -4.07
C PHE A 167 21.31 19.07 -3.82
N ASN A 168 22.60 18.79 -4.05
CA ASN A 168 23.68 19.73 -3.72
C ASN A 168 23.66 21.02 -4.52
N SER A 169 23.04 21.04 -5.70
CA SER A 169 23.00 22.21 -6.59
C SER A 169 21.80 23.14 -6.35
N LEU A 170 21.05 22.96 -5.26
CA LEU A 170 20.03 23.93 -4.86
C LEU A 170 20.66 25.28 -4.52
N THR A 171 19.98 26.37 -4.93
CA THR A 171 20.35 27.71 -4.50
C THR A 171 20.20 27.87 -2.97
N ALA A 172 20.99 28.74 -2.36
CA ALA A 172 20.86 29.03 -0.93
C ALA A 172 19.45 29.54 -0.58
N GLN A 173 18.82 30.28 -1.49
CA GLN A 173 17.45 30.79 -1.32
C GLN A 173 16.42 29.66 -1.35
N ASP A 174 16.51 28.71 -2.30
CA ASP A 174 15.60 27.56 -2.34
C ASP A 174 15.79 26.68 -1.11
N ARG A 175 17.04 26.41 -0.72
CA ARG A 175 17.35 25.63 0.47
C ARG A 175 16.73 26.24 1.73
N LEU A 176 16.87 27.55 1.92
CA LEU A 176 16.27 28.25 3.04
C LEU A 176 14.73 28.14 3.02
N ARG A 177 14.12 28.39 1.86
CA ARG A 177 12.67 28.30 1.69
C ARG A 177 12.13 26.89 2.00
N TYR A 178 12.79 25.85 1.50
CA TYR A 178 12.40 24.46 1.72
C TYR A 178 12.54 24.07 3.20
N THR A 179 13.63 24.48 3.84
CA THR A 179 13.82 24.28 5.28
C THR A 179 12.71 24.98 6.10
N GLN A 180 12.32 26.20 5.72
CA GLN A 180 11.22 26.91 6.38
C GLN A 180 9.87 26.23 6.17
N THR A 181 9.62 25.66 4.97
CA THR A 181 8.41 24.90 4.68
C THR A 181 8.33 23.63 5.53
N LEU A 182 9.44 22.89 5.65
CA LEU A 182 9.51 21.72 6.52
C LEU A 182 9.27 22.08 7.99
N GLU A 183 9.86 23.15 8.47
CA GLU A 183 9.67 23.60 9.85
C GLU A 183 8.22 24.03 10.13
N GLU A 184 7.56 24.69 9.18
CA GLU A 184 6.13 25.00 9.29
C GLU A 184 5.28 23.72 9.31
N GLY A 185 5.61 22.74 8.46
CA GLY A 185 4.91 21.45 8.44
C GLY A 185 5.06 20.68 9.75
N ARG A 186 6.27 20.68 10.37
CA ARG A 186 6.46 20.05 11.69
C ARG A 186 5.62 20.71 12.76
N ARG A 187 5.60 22.05 12.80
CA ARG A 187 4.73 22.80 13.73
C ARG A 187 3.26 22.47 13.53
N THR A 188 2.83 22.31 12.29
CA THR A 188 1.46 21.92 11.96
C THR A 188 1.18 20.47 12.40
N LEU A 189 2.08 19.53 12.11
CA LEU A 189 1.90 18.13 12.44
C LEU A 189 1.76 17.91 13.96
N ILE A 190 2.60 18.54 14.77
CA ILE A 190 2.54 18.36 16.23
C ILE A 190 1.28 18.92 16.88
N THR A 191 0.50 19.76 16.18
CA THR A 191 -0.83 20.18 16.69
C THR A 191 -1.82 19.02 16.78
N ARG A 192 -1.53 17.91 16.12
CA ARG A 192 -2.33 16.66 16.17
C ARG A 192 -1.89 15.70 17.28
N PHE A 193 -0.83 16.03 18.01
CA PHE A 193 -0.33 15.23 19.11
C PHE A 193 -1.19 15.43 20.35
N ASP A 194 -1.68 14.34 20.93
CA ASP A 194 -2.35 14.35 22.24
C ASP A 194 -1.36 13.89 23.30
N GLN A 195 -1.07 14.77 24.24
CA GLN A 195 -0.08 14.52 25.30
C GLN A 195 -0.51 13.39 26.26
N ASN A 196 -1.82 13.20 26.48
CA ASN A 196 -2.32 12.18 27.40
C ASN A 196 -2.27 10.78 26.75
N LYS A 197 -2.50 10.71 25.43
CA LYS A 197 -2.46 9.48 24.65
C LYS A 197 -1.04 9.17 24.14
N GLY A 198 -0.19 10.18 24.05
CA GLY A 198 1.17 10.06 23.57
C GLY A 198 1.32 9.77 22.07
N VAL A 199 0.30 10.07 21.27
CA VAL A 199 0.25 9.80 19.82
C VAL A 199 -0.26 10.97 19.01
N ILE A 200 0.09 10.96 17.71
CA ILE A 200 -0.39 11.91 16.70
C ILE A 200 -1.66 11.32 16.07
N LYS A 201 -2.77 12.04 16.14
CA LYS A 201 -4.05 11.63 15.55
C LYS A 201 -3.98 11.64 14.02
N SER A 202 -4.47 10.58 13.37
CA SER A 202 -4.43 10.51 11.90
C SER A 202 -5.47 11.39 11.24
N TRP A 203 -6.74 11.27 11.63
CA TRP A 203 -7.86 11.99 11.00
C TRP A 203 -8.81 12.57 12.04
N ASP A 204 -9.63 13.54 11.60
CA ASP A 204 -10.71 14.10 12.41
C ASP A 204 -12.09 13.54 12.02
N PHE A 205 -12.11 12.57 11.10
CA PHE A 205 -13.31 11.85 10.71
C PHE A 205 -13.23 10.39 11.20
N GLY A 206 -14.37 9.85 11.59
CA GLY A 206 -14.58 8.41 11.74
C GLY A 206 -15.20 7.83 10.47
N PRO A 207 -15.46 6.52 10.40
CA PRO A 207 -16.21 5.92 9.30
C PRO A 207 -17.58 6.58 9.23
N THR A 208 -17.76 7.41 8.22
CA THR A 208 -19.03 8.12 8.02
C THR A 208 -19.69 7.56 6.79
N LEU A 209 -20.92 7.13 6.94
CA LEU A 209 -21.78 6.88 5.79
C LEU A 209 -21.81 8.14 4.88
N PRO A 210 -21.86 7.97 3.57
CA PRO A 210 -22.11 9.07 2.65
C PRO A 210 -23.31 9.91 3.08
N ALA A 211 -23.34 11.19 2.69
CA ALA A 211 -24.33 12.14 3.20
C ALA A 211 -25.80 11.72 2.97
N HIS A 212 -26.08 10.98 1.88
CA HIS A 212 -27.41 10.47 1.58
C HIS A 212 -27.87 9.35 2.54
N TYR A 213 -26.94 8.61 3.15
CA TYR A 213 -27.27 7.65 4.21
C TYR A 213 -27.59 8.32 5.54
N LYS A 214 -27.10 9.52 5.77
CA LYS A 214 -27.33 10.25 7.02
C LYS A 214 -28.76 10.78 7.14
N LYS A 215 -29.52 10.83 6.04
CA LYS A 215 -30.91 11.29 6.07
C LYS A 215 -31.85 10.27 6.70
N ASP A 216 -31.52 8.99 6.52
CA ASP A 216 -32.32 7.89 7.04
C ASP A 216 -31.57 7.30 8.23
N GLY A 217 -31.76 7.92 9.40
CA GLY A 217 -31.06 7.56 10.65
C GLY A 217 -31.07 6.06 10.99
N ASP A 218 -31.93 5.30 10.33
CA ASP A 218 -32.13 3.88 10.54
C ASP A 218 -31.11 2.97 9.85
N ILE A 219 -30.49 3.38 8.74
CA ILE A 219 -29.50 2.56 8.05
C ILE A 219 -28.32 2.29 8.97
N LYS A 220 -27.92 3.31 9.72
CA LYS A 220 -26.84 3.21 10.70
C LYS A 220 -27.13 2.18 11.80
N SER A 221 -28.38 2.03 12.18
CA SER A 221 -28.79 1.13 13.26
C SER A 221 -29.12 -0.29 12.80
N GLN A 222 -29.47 -0.46 11.54
CA GLN A 222 -29.99 -1.72 11.02
C GLN A 222 -28.95 -2.58 10.28
N SER A 223 -28.12 -1.98 9.47
CA SER A 223 -27.17 -2.74 8.65
C SER A 223 -25.78 -2.79 9.22
N MET A 224 -25.48 -1.89 10.12
CA MET A 224 -24.11 -1.72 10.58
C MET A 224 -24.20 -1.24 11.99
N SER A 225 -23.76 -2.04 12.88
CA SER A 225 -23.39 -1.54 14.17
C SER A 225 -22.19 -0.61 14.01
N LEU A 226 -22.37 0.47 13.29
CA LEU A 226 -21.48 1.64 13.30
C LEU A 226 -21.50 2.29 14.68
N ALA A 227 -21.69 1.46 15.69
CA ALA A 227 -21.97 1.89 17.04
C ALA A 227 -20.86 2.78 17.57
N ASP A 228 -19.62 2.54 17.15
CA ASP A 228 -18.47 3.27 17.66
C ASP A 228 -17.66 3.82 16.49
N PRO A 229 -17.99 5.02 15.99
CA PRO A 229 -17.09 5.72 15.10
C PRO A 229 -15.76 5.92 15.83
N TRP A 230 -14.64 5.74 15.12
CA TRP A 230 -13.33 6.07 15.68
C TRP A 230 -13.32 7.54 16.07
N THR A 231 -12.97 7.81 17.30
CA THR A 231 -12.92 9.19 17.80
C THR A 231 -11.49 9.70 17.91
N PHE A 232 -10.54 8.77 18.08
CA PHE A 232 -9.11 9.08 18.02
C PHE A 232 -8.33 8.03 17.20
N PRO A 233 -8.59 7.96 15.88
CA PRO A 233 -7.94 6.98 15.03
C PRO A 233 -6.47 7.33 14.77
N VAL A 234 -5.62 6.32 14.88
CA VAL A 234 -4.21 6.36 14.47
C VAL A 234 -3.96 5.19 13.53
N ILE A 235 -3.51 5.45 12.31
CA ILE A 235 -3.07 4.41 11.39
C ILE A 235 -1.56 4.22 11.46
N VAL A 236 -1.11 3.02 11.15
CA VAL A 236 0.30 2.64 11.21
C VAL A 236 1.18 3.48 10.27
N ASP A 237 0.60 4.02 9.21
CA ASP A 237 1.23 4.97 8.27
C ASP A 237 1.83 6.18 8.98
N ASN A 238 1.30 6.53 10.16
CA ASN A 238 1.80 7.64 10.97
C ASN A 238 3.26 7.44 11.42
N MET A 239 3.75 6.20 11.40
CA MET A 239 5.16 5.90 11.66
C MET A 239 6.10 6.58 10.65
N MET A 240 5.63 6.89 9.43
CA MET A 240 6.39 7.61 8.40
C MET A 240 6.57 9.11 8.72
N ASN A 241 5.76 9.68 9.62
CA ASN A 241 5.96 11.04 10.10
C ASN A 241 7.13 11.17 11.08
N LEU A 242 7.59 10.06 11.66
CA LEU A 242 8.60 10.11 12.72
C LEU A 242 9.95 10.59 12.17
N GLU A 243 10.34 10.13 10.99
CA GLU A 243 11.55 10.64 10.32
C GLU A 243 11.46 12.15 10.08
N PHE A 244 10.32 12.64 9.61
CA PHE A 244 10.07 14.06 9.40
C PHE A 244 10.27 14.88 10.67
N LEU A 245 9.78 14.38 11.82
CA LEU A 245 9.98 15.05 13.11
C LEU A 245 11.43 14.94 13.60
N MET A 246 12.03 13.73 13.51
CA MET A 246 13.38 13.46 14.03
C MET A 246 14.49 14.09 13.19
N SER A 247 14.23 14.44 11.92
CA SER A 247 15.18 15.17 11.08
C SER A 247 15.41 16.63 11.51
N SER A 248 14.74 17.11 12.55
CA SER A 248 14.94 18.43 13.16
C SER A 248 15.83 18.33 14.41
N ASP A 249 16.59 19.39 14.67
CA ASP A 249 17.33 19.56 15.92
C ASP A 249 16.44 19.88 17.14
N ASN A 250 15.16 20.15 16.93
CA ASN A 250 14.21 20.48 17.99
C ASN A 250 13.90 19.23 18.83
N GLU A 251 14.23 19.26 20.12
CA GLU A 251 14.02 18.16 21.06
C GLU A 251 12.54 17.80 21.24
N GLN A 252 11.65 18.79 21.24
CA GLN A 252 10.22 18.56 21.35
C GLN A 252 9.68 17.67 20.22
N TYR A 253 10.15 17.85 18.99
CA TYR A 253 9.72 17.02 17.87
C TYR A 253 10.18 15.58 18.02
N ARG A 254 11.42 15.37 18.47
CA ARG A 254 11.95 14.03 18.75
C ARG A 254 11.22 13.35 19.89
N ASP A 255 10.92 14.08 20.96
CA ASP A 255 10.18 13.54 22.11
C ASP A 255 8.77 13.09 21.70
N ILE A 256 8.09 13.86 20.85
CA ILE A 256 6.79 13.51 20.28
C ILE A 256 6.93 12.25 19.39
N ALA A 257 7.95 12.18 18.55
CA ALA A 257 8.20 11.03 17.69
C ALA A 257 8.45 9.75 18.52
N PHE A 258 9.30 9.83 19.54
CA PHE A 258 9.57 8.69 20.43
C PHE A 258 8.35 8.29 21.26
N SER A 259 7.56 9.24 21.72
CA SER A 259 6.29 8.96 22.40
C SER A 259 5.33 8.20 21.49
N HIS A 260 5.17 8.67 20.24
CA HIS A 260 4.33 8.01 19.26
C HIS A 260 4.82 6.59 18.95
N ALA A 261 6.13 6.41 18.72
CA ALA A 261 6.73 5.10 18.49
C ALA A 261 6.47 4.13 19.66
N LYS A 262 6.63 4.61 20.91
CA LYS A 262 6.35 3.82 22.11
C LYS A 262 4.91 3.36 22.17
N GLN A 263 3.95 4.25 21.95
CA GLN A 263 2.52 3.91 22.00
C GLN A 263 2.13 2.98 20.86
N THR A 264 2.71 3.15 19.68
CA THR A 264 2.52 2.22 18.56
C THR A 264 3.06 0.83 18.91
N TYR A 265 4.24 0.73 19.51
CA TYR A 265 4.80 -0.53 20.01
C TYR A 265 3.89 -1.23 21.02
N GLU A 266 3.26 -0.47 21.91
CA GLU A 266 2.42 -1.01 22.99
C GLU A 266 1.02 -1.47 22.52
N HIS A 267 0.47 -0.87 21.43
CA HIS A 267 -0.95 -1.01 21.11
C HIS A 267 -1.26 -1.44 19.67
N HIS A 268 -0.35 -1.23 18.71
CA HIS A 268 -0.65 -1.45 17.29
C HIS A 268 -0.33 -2.86 16.78
N TYR A 269 -0.14 -3.85 17.66
CA TYR A 269 0.24 -5.19 17.23
C TYR A 269 -0.65 -6.26 17.82
N PHE A 270 -0.95 -7.24 17.01
CA PHE A 270 -1.32 -8.59 17.42
C PHE A 270 -0.18 -9.55 17.02
N TYR A 271 -0.30 -10.82 17.41
CA TYR A 271 0.76 -11.78 17.19
C TYR A 271 0.24 -12.97 16.41
N ASP A 272 0.84 -13.21 15.25
CA ASP A 272 0.70 -14.47 14.52
C ASP A 272 1.67 -15.52 15.07
N LYS A 273 1.43 -16.79 14.82
CA LYS A 273 2.24 -17.90 15.32
C LYS A 273 2.49 -18.92 14.23
N ASP A 274 3.74 -19.37 14.16
CA ASP A 274 4.09 -20.53 13.35
C ASP A 274 3.75 -21.87 14.04
N ASP A 275 4.00 -22.97 13.35
CA ASP A 275 3.80 -24.33 13.87
C ASP A 275 4.67 -24.64 15.10
N LYS A 276 5.70 -23.85 15.38
CA LYS A 276 6.59 -23.97 16.53
C LYS A 276 6.21 -23.07 17.69
N ASN A 277 5.07 -22.37 17.60
CA ASN A 277 4.61 -21.33 18.52
C ASN A 277 5.54 -20.12 18.64
N GLN A 278 6.37 -19.84 17.63
CA GLN A 278 7.10 -18.59 17.56
C GLN A 278 6.11 -17.46 17.23
N GLU A 279 6.18 -16.37 17.98
CA GLU A 279 5.29 -15.23 17.84
C GLU A 279 5.89 -14.15 16.93
N PHE A 280 5.09 -13.71 15.96
CA PHE A 280 5.41 -12.66 15.00
C PHE A 280 4.50 -11.46 15.22
N PRO A 281 5.02 -10.27 15.56
CA PRO A 281 4.20 -9.06 15.66
C PRO A 281 3.69 -8.63 14.27
N ILE A 282 2.39 -8.49 14.16
CA ILE A 282 1.69 -8.02 12.97
C ILE A 282 1.01 -6.70 13.32
N ALA A 283 1.29 -5.66 12.55
CA ALA A 283 0.72 -4.36 12.80
C ALA A 283 -0.75 -4.28 12.36
N TYR A 284 -1.62 -3.78 13.24
CA TYR A 284 -2.94 -3.31 12.83
C TYR A 284 -2.80 -2.14 11.85
N HIS A 285 -3.68 -2.08 10.87
CA HIS A 285 -3.74 -0.87 10.04
C HIS A 285 -4.14 0.34 10.87
N LEU A 286 -5.17 0.21 11.69
CA LEU A 286 -5.73 1.28 12.51
C LEU A 286 -5.93 0.82 13.95
N PHE A 287 -5.65 1.74 14.88
CA PHE A 287 -6.00 1.59 16.28
C PHE A 287 -6.67 2.88 16.80
N ASP A 288 -7.82 2.75 17.45
CA ASP A 288 -8.52 3.89 18.03
C ASP A 288 -8.15 4.05 19.50
N TYR A 289 -7.50 5.14 19.84
CA TYR A 289 -6.96 5.41 21.18
C TYR A 289 -8.00 5.92 22.18
N ASP A 290 -9.24 6.14 21.77
CA ASP A 290 -10.34 6.40 22.69
C ASP A 290 -11.04 5.11 23.11
N SER A 291 -11.34 4.24 22.16
CA SER A 291 -11.99 2.95 22.46
C SER A 291 -11.00 1.84 22.79
N MET A 292 -9.70 2.06 22.57
CA MET A 292 -8.63 1.08 22.74
C MET A 292 -8.90 -0.21 21.93
N ARG A 293 -9.27 -0.07 20.66
CA ARG A 293 -9.62 -1.17 19.76
C ARG A 293 -8.99 -1.02 18.39
N PRO A 294 -8.64 -2.13 17.73
CA PRO A 294 -8.26 -2.10 16.34
C PRO A 294 -9.43 -1.70 15.44
N GLY A 295 -9.11 -1.14 14.30
CA GLY A 295 -10.05 -0.80 13.24
C GLY A 295 -9.45 -1.11 11.87
N ASN A 296 -10.24 -0.94 10.84
CA ASN A 296 -9.80 -1.19 9.47
C ASN A 296 -10.19 -0.06 8.51
N TRP A 297 -9.26 0.27 7.64
CA TRP A 297 -9.50 1.17 6.51
C TRP A 297 -9.01 0.61 5.18
N GLN A 298 -7.96 -0.21 5.16
CA GLN A 298 -7.33 -0.70 3.93
C GLN A 298 -7.06 -2.21 3.91
N GLY A 299 -7.11 -2.91 5.04
CA GLY A 299 -6.92 -4.36 5.13
C GLY A 299 -8.23 -5.15 4.93
N VAL A 300 -8.13 -6.47 4.98
CA VAL A 300 -9.29 -7.40 4.94
C VAL A 300 -10.23 -7.17 6.12
N GLY A 301 -9.70 -6.89 7.29
CA GLY A 301 -10.47 -6.70 8.51
C GLY A 301 -9.67 -5.95 9.57
N ASN A 302 -10.27 -5.80 10.77
CA ASN A 302 -9.65 -5.06 11.87
C ASN A 302 -8.38 -5.73 12.38
N VAL A 303 -8.32 -7.05 12.31
CA VAL A 303 -7.19 -7.89 12.67
C VAL A 303 -6.74 -8.59 11.40
N SER A 304 -5.97 -7.90 10.57
CA SER A 304 -5.44 -8.43 9.32
C SER A 304 -4.03 -7.90 9.07
N ALA A 305 -3.30 -8.58 8.20
CA ALA A 305 -1.94 -8.20 7.85
C ALA A 305 -1.91 -7.46 6.50
N TRP A 306 -2.48 -6.24 6.48
CA TRP A 306 -2.38 -5.36 5.31
C TRP A 306 -0.91 -5.14 4.94
N ALA A 307 -0.53 -5.56 3.74
CA ALA A 307 0.88 -5.69 3.38
C ALA A 307 1.65 -4.37 3.48
N ARG A 308 1.14 -3.28 2.92
CA ARG A 308 1.82 -1.99 2.98
C ARG A 308 1.89 -1.44 4.41
N GLY A 309 0.93 -1.76 5.27
CA GLY A 309 0.97 -1.41 6.69
C GLY A 309 2.14 -2.04 7.43
N GLN A 310 2.47 -3.29 7.12
CA GLN A 310 3.67 -3.93 7.68
C GLN A 310 4.94 -3.19 7.24
N GLY A 311 4.98 -2.70 6.00
CA GLY A 311 6.08 -1.88 5.48
C GLY A 311 6.21 -0.53 6.19
N TRP A 312 5.10 0.17 6.41
CA TRP A 312 5.11 1.44 7.16
C TRP A 312 5.64 1.25 8.57
N SER A 313 5.20 0.17 9.23
CA SER A 313 5.69 -0.22 10.55
C SER A 313 7.20 -0.45 10.54
N LEU A 314 7.69 -1.34 9.67
CA LEU A 314 9.11 -1.67 9.58
C LEU A 314 9.95 -0.42 9.28
N TYR A 315 9.60 0.33 8.21
CA TYR A 315 10.35 1.51 7.79
C TYR A 315 10.40 2.57 8.90
N GLY A 316 9.25 2.84 9.53
CA GLY A 316 9.17 3.82 10.62
C GLY A 316 10.04 3.44 11.82
N TYR A 317 10.05 2.16 12.25
CA TYR A 317 10.92 1.76 13.36
C TYR A 317 12.40 1.71 12.97
N VAL A 318 12.74 1.42 11.72
CA VAL A 318 14.12 1.56 11.23
C VAL A 318 14.59 3.01 11.38
N THR A 319 13.75 3.99 11.05
CA THR A 319 14.09 5.41 11.23
C THR A 319 14.22 5.81 12.71
N VAL A 320 13.41 5.19 13.58
CA VAL A 320 13.52 5.40 15.04
C VAL A 320 14.83 4.87 15.58
N VAL A 321 15.24 3.65 15.18
CA VAL A 321 16.54 3.06 15.58
C VAL A 321 17.70 3.91 15.07
N GLU A 322 17.66 4.37 13.81
CA GLU A 322 18.65 5.27 13.24
C GLU A 322 18.80 6.56 14.05
N ALA A 323 17.68 7.18 14.40
CA ALA A 323 17.68 8.41 15.21
C ALA A 323 18.25 8.19 16.61
N LEU A 324 17.99 7.03 17.23
CA LEU A 324 18.54 6.68 18.54
C LEU A 324 20.05 6.41 18.50
N GLN A 325 20.57 5.88 17.41
CA GLN A 325 22.03 5.72 17.21
C GLN A 325 22.74 7.07 17.07
N GLN A 326 22.06 8.08 16.52
CA GLN A 326 22.60 9.42 16.40
C GLN A 326 22.50 10.22 17.71
N LYS A 327 21.42 10.03 18.47
CA LYS A 327 21.14 10.80 19.67
C LYS A 327 20.25 10.01 20.64
N ASN A 328 20.76 9.77 21.84
CA ASN A 328 20.03 9.08 22.91
C ASN A 328 18.74 9.84 23.32
N SER A 329 17.69 9.09 23.64
CA SER A 329 16.48 9.63 24.26
C SER A 329 16.68 9.91 25.75
N GLN A 330 16.03 10.96 26.25
CA GLN A 330 15.91 11.24 27.69
C GLN A 330 14.79 10.41 28.35
N GLN A 331 13.91 9.82 27.57
CA GLN A 331 12.78 9.01 28.04
C GLN A 331 13.16 7.52 28.08
N PRO A 332 12.60 6.75 29.03
CA PRO A 332 12.69 5.30 28.98
C PRO A 332 11.86 4.78 27.78
N LEU A 333 12.55 4.15 26.84
CA LEU A 333 11.96 3.59 25.62
C LEU A 333 12.03 2.06 25.63
N PRO A 334 11.13 1.37 24.92
CA PRO A 334 11.26 -0.04 24.58
C PRO A 334 12.58 -0.32 23.82
N ASP A 335 12.97 -1.58 23.80
CA ASP A 335 14.06 -2.04 22.95
C ASP A 335 13.58 -2.09 21.49
N PHE A 336 13.68 -0.94 20.81
CA PHE A 336 13.25 -0.82 19.42
C PHE A 336 14.17 -1.56 18.45
N GLU A 337 15.42 -1.81 18.78
CA GLU A 337 16.32 -2.60 17.95
C GLU A 337 15.84 -4.06 17.91
N ASN A 338 15.56 -4.65 19.08
CA ASN A 338 14.94 -5.97 19.14
C ASN A 338 13.55 -6.00 18.47
N HIS A 339 12.77 -4.92 18.58
CA HIS A 339 11.48 -4.85 17.91
C HIS A 339 11.64 -4.86 16.38
N VAL A 340 12.58 -4.11 15.82
CA VAL A 340 12.90 -4.14 14.38
C VAL A 340 13.33 -5.52 13.93
N GLU A 341 14.17 -6.22 14.70
CA GLU A 341 14.54 -7.62 14.40
C GLU A 341 13.30 -8.53 14.34
N ARG A 342 12.37 -8.38 15.27
CA ARG A 342 11.11 -9.12 15.27
C ARG A 342 10.23 -8.77 14.06
N LEU A 343 10.17 -7.49 13.65
CA LEU A 343 9.45 -7.07 12.45
C LEU A 343 10.08 -7.64 11.16
N VAL A 344 11.40 -7.68 11.07
CA VAL A 344 12.10 -8.36 9.95
C VAL A 344 11.74 -9.84 9.91
N ASN A 345 11.70 -10.50 11.07
CA ASN A 345 11.28 -11.89 11.17
C ASN A 345 9.81 -12.08 10.77
N SER A 346 8.92 -11.15 11.12
CA SER A 346 7.52 -11.16 10.67
C SER A 346 7.40 -11.05 9.16
N ILE A 347 8.11 -10.11 8.54
CA ILE A 347 8.11 -9.95 7.07
C ILE A 347 8.64 -11.21 6.38
N ASP A 348 9.74 -11.77 6.85
CA ASP A 348 10.32 -13.00 6.32
C ASP A 348 9.34 -14.18 6.41
N HIS A 349 8.66 -14.34 7.56
CA HIS A 349 7.60 -15.33 7.76
C HIS A 349 6.41 -15.12 6.81
N LEU A 350 5.92 -13.90 6.70
CA LEU A 350 4.78 -13.57 5.84
C LEU A 350 5.09 -13.74 4.34
N LEU A 351 6.36 -13.62 3.95
CA LEU A 351 6.83 -13.76 2.56
C LEU A 351 7.32 -15.18 2.21
N GLU A 352 7.13 -16.18 3.07
CA GLU A 352 7.63 -17.56 2.83
C GLU A 352 7.19 -18.16 1.49
N THR A 353 5.99 -17.82 1.02
CA THR A 353 5.42 -18.40 -0.20
C THR A 353 5.61 -17.52 -1.44
N ASP A 354 5.74 -16.23 -1.27
CA ASP A 354 5.90 -15.26 -2.36
C ASP A 354 6.52 -13.96 -1.82
N VAL A 355 7.61 -13.53 -2.42
CA VAL A 355 8.35 -12.32 -1.97
C VAL A 355 7.69 -11.01 -2.40
N VAL A 356 6.70 -11.05 -3.29
CA VAL A 356 5.80 -9.93 -3.57
C VAL A 356 4.43 -10.25 -2.97
N PRO A 357 4.02 -9.55 -1.90
CA PRO A 357 2.84 -9.92 -1.15
C PRO A 357 1.54 -9.72 -1.94
N ASP A 358 0.52 -10.45 -1.55
CA ASP A 358 -0.85 -10.03 -1.78
C ASP A 358 -1.11 -8.72 -1.01
N TRP A 359 -2.12 -7.94 -1.44
CA TRP A 359 -2.43 -6.65 -0.78
C TRP A 359 -2.69 -6.76 0.73
N ASP A 360 -3.12 -7.93 1.17
CA ASP A 360 -3.22 -8.33 2.56
C ASP A 360 -2.83 -9.80 2.66
N PHE A 361 -1.91 -10.15 3.55
CA PHE A 361 -1.39 -11.51 3.68
C PHE A 361 -2.44 -12.53 4.12
N PHE A 362 -3.48 -12.06 4.79
CA PHE A 362 -4.57 -12.93 5.24
C PHE A 362 -5.72 -13.03 4.24
N ALA A 363 -5.61 -12.34 3.10
CA ALA A 363 -6.65 -12.34 2.09
C ALA A 363 -7.03 -13.73 1.57
N ALA A 364 -6.10 -14.70 1.55
CA ALA A 364 -6.33 -16.06 1.08
C ALA A 364 -6.33 -17.13 2.18
N SER A 365 -6.15 -16.73 3.43
CA SER A 365 -5.90 -17.66 4.54
C SER A 365 -7.15 -18.00 5.33
N ASN A 366 -7.09 -19.13 6.07
CA ASN A 366 -8.08 -19.45 7.09
C ASN A 366 -8.15 -18.42 8.22
N ASN A 367 -7.08 -17.65 8.41
CA ASN A 367 -7.04 -16.57 9.39
C ASN A 367 -8.05 -15.47 9.03
N ALA A 368 -8.20 -15.13 7.76
CA ALA A 368 -9.23 -14.19 7.31
C ALA A 368 -10.64 -14.66 7.71
N GLN A 369 -10.91 -15.95 7.63
CA GLN A 369 -12.18 -16.54 8.07
C GLN A 369 -12.36 -16.44 9.58
N ALA A 370 -11.35 -16.80 10.36
CA ALA A 370 -11.41 -16.73 11.81
C ALA A 370 -11.60 -15.28 12.30
N ILE A 371 -10.89 -14.33 11.68
CA ILE A 371 -11.04 -12.90 11.95
C ILE A 371 -12.46 -12.43 11.60
N ALA A 372 -13.01 -12.95 10.53
CA ALA A 372 -14.32 -12.62 10.07
C ALA A 372 -15.42 -13.14 10.97
N GLU A 373 -15.23 -14.31 11.54
CA GLU A 373 -16.13 -14.95 12.47
C GLU A 373 -16.04 -14.39 13.90
N ASP A 374 -15.02 -13.59 14.19
CA ASP A 374 -14.89 -12.92 15.48
C ASP A 374 -15.93 -11.80 15.63
N GLN A 375 -17.01 -12.11 16.30
CA GLN A 375 -18.13 -11.18 16.51
C GLN A 375 -17.74 -9.93 17.30
N SER A 376 -16.65 -9.95 18.07
CA SER A 376 -16.17 -8.76 18.79
C SER A 376 -15.67 -7.68 17.82
N LEU A 377 -15.25 -8.08 16.61
CA LEU A 377 -14.77 -7.21 15.55
C LEU A 377 -15.85 -6.84 14.53
N GLU A 378 -17.01 -7.49 14.58
CA GLU A 378 -18.08 -7.34 13.59
C GLU A 378 -18.57 -5.91 13.46
N THR A 379 -18.76 -5.22 14.57
CA THR A 379 -19.19 -3.82 14.59
C THR A 379 -18.25 -2.87 13.85
N VAL A 380 -16.98 -3.17 13.87
CA VAL A 380 -15.97 -2.34 13.21
C VAL A 380 -15.79 -2.73 11.75
N ARG A 381 -16.00 -4.02 11.42
CA ARG A 381 -15.98 -4.52 10.03
C ARG A 381 -17.00 -3.82 9.16
N TYR A 382 -18.16 -3.60 9.66
CA TYR A 382 -19.23 -2.92 8.93
C TYR A 382 -19.21 -1.40 9.08
N SER A 383 -18.12 -0.86 9.55
CA SER A 383 -17.96 0.59 9.69
C SER A 383 -18.12 1.35 8.39
N ARG A 384 -17.94 0.67 7.25
CA ARG A 384 -18.16 1.22 5.93
C ARG A 384 -19.09 0.33 5.13
N ILE A 385 -20.18 0.92 4.65
CA ILE A 385 -21.12 0.19 3.79
C ILE A 385 -20.48 -0.27 2.48
N LEU A 386 -19.41 0.42 2.07
CA LEU A 386 -18.64 0.10 0.89
C LEU A 386 -17.69 -1.08 1.09
N ASP A 387 -17.46 -1.50 2.32
CA ASP A 387 -16.68 -2.70 2.65
C ASP A 387 -17.50 -3.98 2.46
N LEU A 388 -18.33 -3.99 1.42
CA LEU A 388 -19.10 -5.17 1.04
C LEU A 388 -18.21 -6.38 0.73
N CYS A 389 -16.93 -6.13 0.55
CA CYS A 389 -15.93 -7.18 0.41
C CYS A 389 -15.79 -8.04 1.67
N ASP A 390 -16.09 -7.48 2.85
CA ASP A 390 -16.07 -8.18 4.13
C ASP A 390 -17.41 -8.85 4.47
N PHE A 391 -18.42 -8.66 3.62
CA PHE A 391 -19.79 -8.93 3.99
C PHE A 391 -20.19 -10.41 3.96
N GLU A 392 -19.51 -11.24 3.15
CA GLU A 392 -19.86 -12.65 2.96
C GLU A 392 -18.86 -13.62 3.56
N ILE A 393 -18.45 -13.33 4.69
CA ILE A 393 -17.33 -14.00 5.28
C ILE A 393 -17.52 -15.44 5.72
N PRO A 394 -18.66 -15.95 6.12
CA PRO A 394 -18.71 -17.33 6.62
C PRO A 394 -18.41 -18.41 5.58
N ASN A 395 -18.68 -18.16 4.30
CA ASN A 395 -18.62 -19.24 3.30
C ASN A 395 -17.77 -18.95 2.07
N ASN A 396 -17.35 -17.74 1.87
CA ASN A 396 -16.53 -17.37 0.74
C ASN A 396 -15.74 -16.11 1.07
N ILE A 397 -14.72 -16.32 1.78
CA ILE A 397 -13.92 -15.40 2.52
C ILE A 397 -13.37 -14.29 1.68
N LEU A 398 -13.28 -14.49 0.38
CA LEU A 398 -12.67 -13.55 -0.51
C LEU A 398 -13.58 -13.23 -1.67
N PRO A 399 -14.35 -12.17 -1.57
CA PRO A 399 -15.18 -11.67 -2.65
C PRO A 399 -14.42 -11.47 -3.94
N TYR A 400 -13.14 -11.23 -3.85
CA TYR A 400 -12.26 -10.98 -4.99
C TYR A 400 -11.71 -12.24 -5.62
N LYS A 401 -11.82 -13.37 -4.96
CA LYS A 401 -11.28 -14.63 -5.48
C LYS A 401 -12.05 -15.08 -6.72
N GLY A 402 -11.44 -14.87 -7.87
CA GLY A 402 -12.06 -15.17 -9.15
C GLY A 402 -13.10 -14.16 -9.58
N TYR A 403 -13.12 -12.97 -8.98
CA TYR A 403 -13.98 -11.90 -9.42
C TYR A 403 -15.43 -12.34 -9.66
N ARG A 404 -16.04 -12.94 -8.66
CA ARG A 404 -17.42 -13.42 -8.77
C ARG A 404 -18.34 -12.50 -7.97
N PRO A 405 -19.53 -12.20 -8.51
CA PRO A 405 -20.56 -11.59 -7.73
C PRO A 405 -20.85 -12.42 -6.49
N ILE A 406 -20.95 -11.77 -5.35
CA ILE A 406 -21.20 -12.41 -4.07
C ILE A 406 -22.69 -12.48 -3.85
N LYS A 407 -23.22 -13.66 -3.51
CA LYS A 407 -24.59 -13.76 -3.04
C LYS A 407 -24.66 -13.20 -1.64
N ILE A 408 -25.42 -12.14 -1.47
CA ILE A 408 -25.75 -11.62 -0.15
C ILE A 408 -26.97 -12.33 0.39
N ASP A 409 -26.92 -12.69 1.66
CA ASP A 409 -28.12 -12.95 2.39
C ASP A 409 -28.84 -11.61 2.62
N LYS A 410 -29.82 -11.31 1.76
CA LYS A 410 -30.60 -10.07 1.85
C LYS A 410 -31.32 -9.92 3.18
N SER A 411 -31.47 -11.01 3.96
CA SER A 411 -32.10 -10.95 5.27
C SER A 411 -31.29 -10.21 6.32
N ILE A 412 -29.98 -10.02 6.09
CA ILE A 412 -29.10 -9.27 6.99
C ILE A 412 -29.02 -7.78 6.65
N LEU A 413 -29.56 -7.37 5.50
CA LEU A 413 -29.63 -5.98 5.07
C LEU A 413 -31.06 -5.45 5.10
N SER A 414 -31.24 -4.20 5.53
CA SER A 414 -32.52 -3.54 5.43
C SER A 414 -32.87 -3.26 3.95
N GLU A 415 -34.18 -3.16 3.65
CA GLU A 415 -34.62 -2.74 2.32
C GLU A 415 -34.05 -1.39 1.90
N GLN A 416 -33.96 -0.44 2.83
CA GLN A 416 -33.36 0.86 2.61
C GLN A 416 -31.87 0.74 2.24
N THR A 417 -31.12 -0.13 2.91
CA THR A 417 -29.70 -0.36 2.59
C THR A 417 -29.56 -0.95 1.19
N LEU A 418 -30.39 -1.92 0.83
CA LEU A 418 -30.39 -2.53 -0.49
C LEU A 418 -30.76 -1.50 -1.59
N ASP A 419 -31.75 -0.66 -1.33
CA ASP A 419 -32.15 0.39 -2.26
C ASP A 419 -31.02 1.39 -2.51
N VAL A 420 -30.40 1.86 -1.45
CA VAL A 420 -29.27 2.79 -1.55
C VAL A 420 -28.07 2.14 -2.26
N LEU A 421 -27.72 0.89 -1.93
CA LEU A 421 -26.64 0.18 -2.58
C LEU A 421 -26.90 -0.06 -4.06
N SER A 422 -28.17 -0.23 -4.46
CA SER A 422 -28.56 -0.40 -5.87
C SER A 422 -28.32 0.87 -6.70
N THR A 423 -28.31 2.03 -6.05
CA THR A 423 -28.09 3.33 -6.69
C THR A 423 -26.63 3.79 -6.64
N MET A 424 -25.80 3.13 -5.84
CA MET A 424 -24.37 3.43 -5.73
C MET A 424 -23.59 2.76 -6.84
N THR A 425 -22.52 3.42 -7.24
CA THR A 425 -21.52 2.85 -8.14
C THR A 425 -20.16 2.74 -7.44
N SER A 426 -19.42 1.73 -7.81
CA SER A 426 -18.01 1.62 -7.44
C SER A 426 -17.18 2.76 -8.04
N ALA A 427 -15.92 2.89 -7.65
CA ALA A 427 -15.00 3.85 -8.26
C ALA A 427 -14.87 3.68 -9.80
N TYR A 428 -15.30 2.54 -10.32
CA TYR A 428 -15.25 2.19 -11.74
C TYR A 428 -16.61 2.24 -12.43
N ASP A 429 -17.56 3.00 -11.88
CA ASP A 429 -18.92 3.20 -12.42
C ASP A 429 -19.75 1.91 -12.58
N GLU A 430 -19.47 0.89 -11.78
CA GLU A 430 -20.26 -0.32 -11.70
C GLU A 430 -21.17 -0.30 -10.46
N PRO A 431 -22.43 -0.75 -10.58
CA PRO A 431 -23.30 -0.83 -9.42
C PRO A 431 -22.75 -1.85 -8.40
N PHE A 432 -22.87 -1.54 -7.10
CA PHE A 432 -22.48 -2.49 -6.05
C PHE A 432 -23.38 -3.73 -6.02
N ILE A 433 -24.64 -3.58 -6.40
CA ILE A 433 -25.58 -4.70 -6.50
C ILE A 433 -25.94 -4.91 -7.95
N GLN A 434 -25.69 -6.11 -8.44
CA GLN A 434 -26.09 -6.56 -9.76
C GLN A 434 -26.97 -7.80 -9.63
N GLY A 435 -28.25 -7.65 -9.89
CA GLY A 435 -29.22 -8.72 -9.70
C GLY A 435 -29.37 -9.11 -8.24
N GLU A 436 -29.01 -10.36 -7.89
CA GLU A 436 -29.03 -10.89 -6.52
C GLU A 436 -27.65 -10.89 -5.83
N SER A 437 -26.67 -10.32 -6.48
CA SER A 437 -25.28 -10.40 -6.02
C SER A 437 -24.72 -9.02 -5.80
N VAL A 438 -23.77 -8.92 -4.87
CA VAL A 438 -22.95 -7.72 -4.67
C VAL A 438 -21.66 -7.90 -5.44
N LEU A 439 -21.27 -6.88 -6.18
CA LEU A 439 -19.99 -6.85 -6.85
C LEU A 439 -18.87 -6.54 -5.85
N PRO A 440 -17.70 -7.18 -6.00
CA PRO A 440 -16.53 -6.83 -5.22
C PRO A 440 -16.11 -5.39 -5.43
N CYS A 441 -15.51 -4.79 -4.42
CA CYS A 441 -14.93 -3.47 -4.53
C CYS A 441 -13.90 -3.43 -5.66
N GLY A 442 -13.91 -2.35 -6.47
CA GLY A 442 -12.97 -2.18 -7.56
C GLY A 442 -13.10 -3.19 -8.69
N SER A 443 -14.32 -3.65 -8.96
CA SER A 443 -14.56 -4.78 -9.83
C SER A 443 -13.94 -4.68 -11.22
N LYS A 444 -13.95 -3.54 -11.89
CA LYS A 444 -13.33 -3.39 -13.22
C LYS A 444 -11.81 -3.49 -13.19
N ALA A 445 -11.17 -2.86 -12.21
CA ALA A 445 -9.72 -2.97 -12.06
C ALA A 445 -9.32 -4.40 -11.69
N TYR A 446 -10.12 -5.05 -10.85
CA TYR A 446 -9.87 -6.42 -10.45
C TYR A 446 -10.02 -7.42 -11.61
N GLN A 447 -10.87 -7.12 -12.60
CA GLN A 447 -11.04 -7.95 -13.80
C GLN A 447 -9.74 -8.18 -14.57
N ARG A 448 -8.74 -7.33 -14.43
CA ARG A 448 -7.42 -7.54 -15.06
C ARG A 448 -6.77 -8.83 -14.58
N ASN A 449 -7.05 -9.24 -13.32
CA ASN A 449 -6.53 -10.45 -12.68
C ASN A 449 -7.65 -11.27 -12.04
N ALA A 450 -8.70 -11.55 -12.79
CA ALA A 450 -9.94 -12.15 -12.29
C ALA A 450 -9.79 -13.50 -11.56
N THR A 451 -8.64 -14.13 -11.62
CA THR A 451 -8.36 -15.42 -10.98
C THR A 451 -7.45 -15.34 -9.77
N HIS A 452 -6.91 -14.16 -9.46
CA HIS A 452 -5.89 -13.99 -8.44
C HIS A 452 -6.24 -12.85 -7.48
N ILE A 453 -5.78 -12.98 -6.24
CA ILE A 453 -5.78 -11.90 -5.27
C ILE A 453 -4.77 -10.84 -5.75
N PRO A 454 -5.11 -9.55 -5.74
CA PRO A 454 -4.20 -8.51 -6.20
C PRO A 454 -2.91 -8.49 -5.38
N LYS A 455 -1.80 -8.34 -6.07
CA LYS A 455 -0.50 -8.10 -5.47
C LYS A 455 -0.36 -6.64 -5.01
N ASP A 456 0.60 -6.39 -4.14
CA ASP A 456 1.01 -5.03 -3.79
C ASP A 456 2.52 -4.85 -3.91
N THR A 457 2.97 -4.51 -5.13
CA THR A 457 4.38 -4.21 -5.41
C THR A 457 4.88 -2.99 -4.65
N SER A 458 3.98 -2.07 -4.24
CA SER A 458 4.36 -0.94 -3.41
C SER A 458 4.81 -1.37 -2.01
N ALA A 459 4.17 -2.39 -1.44
CA ALA A 459 4.58 -2.98 -0.17
C ALA A 459 5.94 -3.67 -0.31
N ALA A 460 6.14 -4.47 -1.36
CA ALA A 460 7.42 -5.14 -1.63
C ALA A 460 8.58 -4.13 -1.78
N ALA A 461 8.39 -3.08 -2.56
CA ALA A 461 9.39 -2.02 -2.75
C ALA A 461 9.73 -1.30 -1.43
N LEU A 462 8.70 -1.02 -0.61
CA LEU A 462 8.86 -0.42 0.71
C LEU A 462 9.64 -1.33 1.67
N TYR A 463 9.38 -2.65 1.67
CA TYR A 463 10.16 -3.60 2.45
C TYR A 463 11.63 -3.57 2.06
N ALA A 464 11.93 -3.65 0.77
CA ALA A 464 13.30 -3.62 0.28
C ALA A 464 14.02 -2.33 0.68
N ALA A 465 13.36 -1.17 0.55
CA ALA A 465 13.91 0.12 0.97
C ALA A 465 14.22 0.14 2.48
N ALA A 466 13.28 -0.34 3.32
CA ALA A 466 13.45 -0.42 4.78
C ALA A 466 14.59 -1.37 5.17
N LEU A 467 14.65 -2.55 4.56
CA LEU A 467 15.66 -3.58 4.83
C LEU A 467 17.07 -3.12 4.46
N TYR A 468 17.25 -2.51 3.29
CA TYR A 468 18.54 -1.93 2.92
C TYR A 468 18.93 -0.73 3.81
N ARG A 469 17.96 0.08 4.24
CA ARG A 469 18.21 1.15 5.21
C ARG A 469 18.69 0.57 6.53
N LEU A 470 18.03 -0.46 7.04
CA LEU A 470 18.42 -1.16 8.26
C LEU A 470 19.84 -1.71 8.17
N ALA A 471 20.20 -2.32 7.04
CA ALA A 471 21.54 -2.87 6.82
C ALA A 471 22.68 -1.82 6.83
N GLN A 472 22.35 -0.53 6.68
CA GLN A 472 23.30 0.57 6.78
C GLN A 472 23.54 1.03 8.24
N LEU A 473 22.72 0.57 9.19
CA LEU A 473 22.82 0.94 10.60
C LEU A 473 23.84 0.08 11.36
N ASN A 474 24.20 0.56 12.54
CA ASN A 474 25.05 -0.22 13.47
C ASN A 474 24.18 -1.24 14.22
N ILE A 475 23.99 -2.40 13.63
CA ILE A 475 23.20 -3.53 14.12
C ILE A 475 24.04 -4.82 14.09
N SER A 476 23.50 -5.93 14.61
CA SER A 476 24.18 -7.22 14.53
C SER A 476 24.41 -7.65 13.08
N GLU A 477 25.57 -8.27 12.79
CA GLU A 477 25.89 -8.77 11.44
C GLU A 477 24.83 -9.78 10.96
N GLN A 478 24.30 -10.61 11.86
CA GLN A 478 23.24 -11.56 11.51
C GLN A 478 21.97 -10.86 11.00
N LEU A 479 21.55 -9.79 11.67
CA LEU A 479 20.37 -9.02 11.25
C LEU A 479 20.65 -8.25 9.95
N LYS A 480 21.87 -7.72 9.78
CA LYS A 480 22.33 -7.07 8.56
C LYS A 480 22.27 -8.02 7.36
N ASP A 481 22.89 -9.19 7.49
CA ASP A 481 22.92 -10.20 6.43
C ASP A 481 21.50 -10.66 6.07
N LYS A 482 20.68 -10.95 7.08
CA LYS A 482 19.27 -11.32 6.86
C LYS A 482 18.51 -10.24 6.08
N SER A 483 18.69 -8.99 6.46
CA SER A 483 18.04 -7.85 5.82
C SER A 483 18.46 -7.69 4.35
N ILE A 484 19.75 -7.82 4.06
CA ILE A 484 20.26 -7.75 2.68
C ILE A 484 19.73 -8.92 1.84
N ILE A 485 19.78 -10.14 2.35
CA ILE A 485 19.31 -11.33 1.63
C ILE A 485 17.82 -11.21 1.29
N LEU A 486 17.01 -10.78 2.24
CA LEU A 486 15.56 -10.62 2.01
C LEU A 486 15.27 -9.48 1.02
N ALA A 487 15.95 -8.35 1.16
CA ALA A 487 15.82 -7.22 0.22
C ALA A 487 16.26 -7.61 -1.20
N ASP A 488 17.37 -8.34 -1.33
CA ASP A 488 17.88 -8.82 -2.63
C ASP A 488 16.87 -9.74 -3.33
N LYS A 489 16.23 -10.67 -2.59
CA LYS A 489 15.17 -11.53 -3.13
C LYS A 489 13.99 -10.72 -3.65
N ILE A 490 13.51 -9.76 -2.86
CA ILE A 490 12.40 -8.88 -3.24
C ILE A 490 12.75 -8.07 -4.49
N MET A 491 13.92 -7.45 -4.52
CA MET A 491 14.35 -6.60 -5.62
C MET A 491 14.64 -7.39 -6.91
N ALA A 492 15.15 -8.60 -6.79
CA ALA A 492 15.33 -9.50 -7.95
C ALA A 492 13.97 -9.84 -8.57
N GLU A 493 12.98 -10.19 -7.75
CA GLU A 493 11.63 -10.54 -8.20
C GLU A 493 10.92 -9.32 -8.82
N LEU A 494 10.94 -8.16 -8.16
CA LEU A 494 10.37 -6.92 -8.71
C LEU A 494 10.99 -6.57 -10.07
N THR A 495 12.32 -6.70 -10.18
CA THR A 495 13.04 -6.39 -11.42
C THR A 495 12.72 -7.37 -12.54
N ALA A 496 12.61 -8.66 -12.23
CA ALA A 496 12.36 -9.71 -13.20
C ALA A 496 10.93 -9.73 -13.73
N ASN A 497 9.93 -9.50 -12.85
CA ASN A 497 8.55 -9.82 -13.14
C ASN A 497 7.57 -8.64 -13.07
N TYR A 498 7.94 -7.53 -12.40
CA TYR A 498 6.99 -6.44 -12.13
C TYR A 498 7.39 -5.08 -12.74
N LEU A 499 8.49 -5.00 -13.48
CA LEU A 499 8.78 -3.79 -14.24
C LEU A 499 7.88 -3.69 -15.47
N THR A 500 7.30 -2.51 -15.67
CA THR A 500 6.38 -2.24 -16.80
C THR A 500 7.00 -2.54 -18.16
N LYS A 501 8.35 -2.48 -18.29
CA LYS A 501 9.06 -2.85 -19.51
C LYS A 501 8.91 -4.31 -19.92
N ASN A 502 8.63 -5.19 -18.95
CA ASN A 502 8.56 -6.64 -19.21
C ASN A 502 7.31 -6.99 -20.01
N GLU A 503 6.20 -6.30 -19.77
CA GLU A 503 4.96 -6.49 -20.52
C GLU A 503 4.82 -5.52 -21.68
N LYS A 504 5.52 -4.37 -21.66
CA LYS A 504 5.39 -3.26 -22.61
C LYS A 504 3.95 -2.85 -22.88
N GLY A 505 3.15 -2.96 -21.82
CA GLY A 505 1.73 -2.59 -21.82
C GLY A 505 1.53 -1.09 -21.67
N ARG A 506 0.30 -0.72 -21.39
CA ARG A 506 -0.11 0.68 -21.25
C ARG A 506 0.68 1.42 -20.18
N ASP A 507 0.92 0.79 -19.04
CA ASP A 507 1.64 1.39 -17.91
C ASP A 507 3.08 1.81 -18.30
N PHE A 508 3.73 1.02 -19.17
CA PHE A 508 5.03 1.38 -19.74
C PHE A 508 4.94 2.63 -20.63
N GLU A 509 3.91 2.73 -21.47
CA GLU A 509 3.70 3.90 -22.35
C GLU A 509 3.39 5.17 -21.56
N LEU A 510 2.72 5.03 -20.41
CA LEU A 510 2.40 6.15 -19.52
C LEU A 510 3.60 6.65 -18.73
N GLY A 511 4.63 5.83 -18.55
CA GLY A 511 5.86 6.20 -17.86
C GLY A 511 5.93 5.74 -16.40
N PHE A 512 5.11 4.77 -15.98
CA PHE A 512 5.25 4.10 -14.69
C PHE A 512 6.37 3.06 -14.70
N VAL A 513 6.89 2.73 -13.52
CA VAL A 513 8.02 1.81 -13.34
C VAL A 513 7.55 0.42 -12.94
N LEU A 514 6.79 0.33 -11.84
CA LEU A 514 6.23 -0.92 -11.34
C LEU A 514 4.74 -1.02 -11.70
N ASN A 515 4.29 -2.22 -12.03
CA ASN A 515 2.88 -2.56 -12.15
C ASN A 515 2.40 -3.35 -10.91
N GLN A 516 1.11 -3.69 -10.87
CA GLN A 516 0.49 -4.58 -9.86
C GLN A 516 0.64 -4.10 -8.41
N ALA A 517 0.56 -2.80 -8.17
CA ALA A 517 0.36 -2.25 -6.84
C ALA A 517 -1.14 -2.19 -6.50
N THR A 518 -1.47 -2.23 -5.21
CA THR A 518 -2.84 -2.09 -4.72
C THR A 518 -2.92 -1.06 -3.61
N GLY A 519 -3.54 0.08 -3.90
CA GLY A 519 -3.66 1.20 -2.98
C GLY A 519 -4.67 0.94 -1.87
N ASN A 520 -5.94 0.75 -2.23
CA ASN A 520 -7.00 0.54 -1.26
C ASN A 520 -8.15 -0.27 -1.85
N LEU A 521 -8.06 -1.58 -1.77
CA LEU A 521 -9.05 -2.49 -2.33
C LEU A 521 -10.44 -2.30 -1.70
N PRO A 522 -10.60 -2.18 -0.37
CA PRO A 522 -11.93 -1.98 0.23
C PRO A 522 -12.65 -0.70 -0.22
N ASN A 523 -11.90 0.31 -0.67
CA ASN A 523 -12.48 1.55 -1.22
C ASN A 523 -12.52 1.56 -2.75
N ALA A 524 -12.30 0.43 -3.40
CA ALA A 524 -12.30 0.30 -4.85
C ALA A 524 -11.33 1.29 -5.55
N SER A 525 -10.16 1.52 -4.96
CA SER A 525 -9.19 2.50 -5.43
C SER A 525 -7.83 1.87 -5.67
N GLU A 526 -7.25 2.12 -6.84
CA GLU A 526 -5.89 1.73 -7.19
C GLU A 526 -5.64 0.22 -7.01
N ILE A 527 -6.43 -0.62 -7.68
CA ILE A 527 -6.33 -2.08 -7.56
C ILE A 527 -5.56 -2.63 -8.75
N ASN A 528 -4.50 -3.40 -8.45
CA ASN A 528 -3.68 -4.05 -9.47
C ASN A 528 -3.23 -3.08 -10.58
N THR A 529 -2.63 -1.97 -10.20
CA THR A 529 -2.27 -0.86 -11.08
C THR A 529 -0.88 -0.33 -10.77
N SER A 530 -0.37 0.58 -11.59
CA SER A 530 0.87 1.31 -11.34
C SER A 530 0.61 2.56 -10.49
N ILE A 531 1.48 2.80 -9.49
CA ILE A 531 1.31 3.89 -8.52
C ILE A 531 2.67 4.55 -8.23
N VAL A 532 2.72 5.88 -8.18
CA VAL A 532 3.98 6.65 -8.04
C VAL A 532 4.74 6.35 -6.74
N TYR A 533 4.07 5.99 -5.64
CA TYR A 533 4.79 5.66 -4.41
C TYR A 533 5.45 4.27 -4.44
N ALA A 534 4.94 3.33 -5.26
CA ALA A 534 5.65 2.10 -5.56
C ALA A 534 6.98 2.40 -6.26
N ASP A 535 6.95 3.29 -7.24
CA ASP A 535 8.14 3.74 -7.97
C ASP A 535 9.14 4.47 -7.06
N PHE A 536 8.63 5.28 -6.11
CA PHE A 536 9.46 6.02 -5.15
C PHE A 536 10.28 5.08 -4.27
N TYR A 537 9.65 4.09 -3.63
CA TYR A 537 10.36 3.14 -2.78
C TYR A 537 11.22 2.16 -3.58
N PHE A 538 10.82 1.81 -4.79
CA PHE A 538 11.66 1.02 -5.69
C PHE A 538 12.94 1.78 -6.07
N LEU A 539 12.83 3.08 -6.40
CA LEU A 539 13.98 3.94 -6.64
C LEU A 539 14.88 4.01 -5.40
N GLU A 540 14.29 4.25 -4.23
CA GLU A 540 15.04 4.31 -2.97
C GLU A 540 15.78 3.01 -2.69
N ALA A 541 15.15 1.85 -2.87
CA ALA A 541 15.78 0.56 -2.66
C ALA A 541 17.01 0.36 -3.57
N ASN A 542 16.92 0.75 -4.85
CA ASN A 542 18.07 0.70 -5.76
C ASN A 542 19.21 1.61 -5.31
N ILE A 543 18.92 2.84 -4.88
CA ILE A 543 19.91 3.79 -4.36
C ILE A 543 20.60 3.22 -3.12
N ARG A 544 19.84 2.67 -2.17
CA ARG A 544 20.37 2.09 -0.94
C ARG A 544 21.20 0.84 -1.18
N LYS A 545 20.82 -0.03 -2.12
CA LYS A 545 21.64 -1.16 -2.55
C LYS A 545 23.03 -0.71 -2.98
N LEU A 546 23.10 0.31 -3.83
CA LEU A 546 24.38 0.86 -4.31
C LEU A 546 25.19 1.55 -3.19
N ALA A 547 24.54 2.07 -2.17
CA ALA A 547 25.21 2.70 -1.04
C ALA A 547 25.87 1.69 -0.09
N LEU A 548 25.37 0.44 -0.01
CA LEU A 548 25.97 -0.62 0.84
C LEU A 548 27.41 -0.95 0.46
N GLN A 549 27.80 -0.81 -0.81
CA GLN A 549 29.17 -1.06 -1.25
C GLN A 549 30.20 -0.05 -0.71
N ASN A 550 29.75 1.17 -0.41
CA ASN A 550 30.65 2.21 0.07
C ASN A 550 30.88 2.11 1.60
N SER A 551 30.20 1.16 2.26
CA SER A 551 30.24 0.95 3.69
C SER A 551 31.06 -0.31 4.08
N LEU A 552 31.46 -1.12 3.09
CA LEU A 552 32.34 -2.29 3.21
C LEU A 552 33.76 -1.89 2.77
#